data_b3b1c3617802d09affef2b933aed3c4e
#
_entry.id   b3b1c3617802d09affef2b933aed3c4e
#
_cell.length_a   1.000
_cell.length_b   1.000
_cell.length_c   1.000
_cell.angle_alpha   90.00
_cell.angle_beta   90.00
_cell.angle_gamma   90.00
#
_symmetry.space_group_name_H-M   'P 1'
#
loop_
_entity.id
_entity.type
_entity.pdbx_description
1 polymer ?
#
loop_
_entity_poly.entity_id
_entity_poly.type
_entity_poly.pdbx_seq_one_letter_code
_entity_poly.pdbx_strand_id
1 'polypeptide(L)'
;MKALLVVPIAISIATLATPLRAQDTTTTAADTGYVEYHESPLSLPLGIGLRIPSYDRVNGLSLPWGPQLATSDESLELNALVTYRSNLGQWDPSLEGYVRPGTANELRLFVGRGTFTNDAWIRSDLVNSLAVLFVGSDARNYYRSNLATLRFTRTLALSSVVLTPFIGGSFEDDWSTGSIAPTKTPWSFFGRKGILRMRRLNPPVANGHINSIIGGTGIQISRGGFEAKLDATLEHALSTSLRGCTFIPADGSCFVPPSYFNQTTVDSRVTFPTFGAQTFAFLGHALIASGGRIPPPQRFGYLGGSGTLATVNLLALGGNRLLYLQGDYTIPIEKIQLPLVGSPFLALRYAAGNAGIGKLPALIQNVGVGAGISIIRVDYSIDPAQNRSPLSRRSAWTVGVSLSL
;
A
#
# COMPACT_ATOMS: atom_id res chain seq x y z
N MET A 1 -13.89 -24.80 22.23
CA MET A 1 -12.98 -24.13 23.15
C MET A 1 -11.57 -24.00 22.55
N LYS A 2 -11.37 -23.27 21.44
CA LYS A 2 -10.05 -22.99 20.81
C LYS A 2 -9.87 -21.54 20.37
N ALA A 3 -10.75 -20.63 20.78
CA ALA A 3 -10.76 -19.25 20.31
C ALA A 3 -10.09 -18.22 21.24
N LEU A 4 -9.70 -18.62 22.45
CA LEU A 4 -9.23 -17.66 23.46
C LEU A 4 -7.70 -17.45 23.52
N LEU A 5 -6.91 -18.20 22.73
CA LEU A 5 -5.44 -18.15 22.82
C LEU A 5 -4.76 -17.26 21.78
N VAL A 6 -5.52 -16.73 20.81
CA VAL A 6 -4.95 -15.98 19.66
C VAL A 6 -4.91 -14.46 19.90
N VAL A 7 -5.76 -13.94 20.80
CA VAL A 7 -5.85 -12.50 21.08
C VAL A 7 -4.57 -11.90 21.70
N PRO A 8 -3.85 -12.56 22.64
CA PRO A 8 -2.67 -11.95 23.23
C PRO A 8 -1.45 -11.83 22.30
N ILE A 9 -1.35 -12.64 21.25
CA ILE A 9 -0.20 -12.61 20.33
C ILE A 9 -0.27 -11.39 19.40
N ALA A 10 -1.46 -11.01 18.94
CA ALA A 10 -1.62 -9.83 18.08
C ALA A 10 -1.35 -8.51 18.85
N ILE A 11 -1.68 -8.47 20.12
CA ILE A 11 -1.45 -7.29 20.99
C ILE A 11 0.04 -7.13 21.32
N SER A 12 0.77 -8.22 21.48
CA SER A 12 2.21 -8.19 21.75
C SER A 12 3.03 -7.66 20.56
N ILE A 13 2.59 -7.84 19.32
CA ILE A 13 3.28 -7.31 18.15
C ILE A 13 3.07 -5.81 18.01
N ALA A 14 1.89 -5.29 18.39
CA ALA A 14 1.62 -3.85 18.33
C ALA A 14 2.39 -3.03 19.37
N THR A 15 2.69 -3.61 20.53
CA THR A 15 3.45 -2.94 21.60
C THR A 15 4.97 -2.93 21.36
N LEU A 16 5.49 -3.77 20.47
CA LEU A 16 6.91 -3.78 20.08
C LEU A 16 7.27 -2.69 19.04
N ALA A 17 6.28 -1.97 18.50
CA ALA A 17 6.50 -0.93 17.50
C ALA A 17 6.65 0.50 18.08
N THR A 18 6.58 0.66 19.40
CA THR A 18 6.92 1.95 20.02
C THR A 18 8.44 2.07 20.11
N PRO A 19 9.05 3.15 19.61
CA PRO A 19 10.47 3.38 19.84
C PRO A 19 10.69 3.51 21.36
N LEU A 20 11.52 2.65 21.92
CA LEU A 20 12.02 2.78 23.27
C LEU A 20 12.81 4.11 23.32
N ARG A 21 12.14 5.19 23.69
CA ARG A 21 12.80 6.40 24.16
C ARG A 21 13.40 6.05 25.50
N ALA A 22 14.72 6.05 25.59
CA ALA A 22 15.42 5.93 26.86
C ALA A 22 14.87 7.01 27.81
N GLN A 23 14.29 6.58 28.93
CA GLN A 23 13.94 7.49 30.03
C GLN A 23 15.24 7.96 30.63
N ASP A 24 15.50 9.26 30.56
CA ASP A 24 16.49 9.93 31.39
C ASP A 24 16.18 9.70 32.87
N THR A 25 16.92 8.83 33.50
CA THR A 25 17.00 8.79 34.93
C THR A 25 17.99 9.87 35.37
N THR A 26 17.46 11.01 35.81
CA THR A 26 18.23 12.00 36.55
C THR A 26 18.77 11.40 37.83
N THR A 27 20.02 10.98 37.81
CA THR A 27 20.81 10.76 39.01
C THR A 27 21.73 11.97 39.22
N THR A 28 21.61 12.53 40.42
CA THR A 28 22.37 13.63 40.98
C THR A 28 23.87 13.52 40.72
N ALA A 29 24.47 14.65 40.36
CA ALA A 29 25.87 14.84 40.05
C ALA A 29 26.84 14.34 41.10
N ALA A 30 27.78 13.48 40.71
CA ALA A 30 29.14 13.45 41.21
C ALA A 30 30.03 13.58 39.96
N ASP A 31 30.91 14.55 40.06
CA ASP A 31 31.93 14.98 39.10
C ASP A 31 32.73 13.77 38.56
N THR A 32 32.42 13.30 37.38
CA THR A 32 33.29 12.39 36.59
C THR A 32 33.14 12.73 35.13
N GLY A 33 34.24 13.01 34.48
CA GLY A 33 34.47 13.44 33.13
C GLY A 33 33.41 13.06 32.11
N TYR A 34 32.95 14.04 31.36
CA TYR A 34 32.09 13.86 30.20
C TYR A 34 32.72 12.83 29.27
N VAL A 35 32.18 11.60 29.26
CA VAL A 35 32.39 10.68 28.18
C VAL A 35 31.36 11.07 27.14
N GLU A 36 31.80 11.80 26.14
CA GLU A 36 31.02 12.10 24.95
C GLU A 36 30.76 10.77 24.24
N TYR A 37 29.56 10.21 24.45
CA TYR A 37 29.11 9.03 23.71
C TYR A 37 28.87 9.46 22.27
N HIS A 38 29.84 9.29 21.39
CA HIS A 38 29.61 9.32 19.97
C HIS A 38 28.76 8.08 19.62
N GLU A 39 27.48 8.32 19.37
CA GLU A 39 26.61 7.27 18.81
C GLU A 39 27.24 6.80 17.51
N SER A 40 27.41 5.49 17.36
CA SER A 40 27.95 4.93 16.12
C SER A 40 27.02 5.29 14.97
N PRO A 41 27.55 5.85 13.87
CA PRO A 41 26.76 6.15 12.68
C PRO A 41 26.13 4.88 12.06
N LEU A 42 26.65 3.70 12.41
CA LEU A 42 26.14 2.40 11.96
C LEU A 42 25.24 1.81 13.04
N SER A 43 23.99 1.54 12.71
CA SER A 43 23.03 0.88 13.57
C SER A 43 22.50 -0.41 12.95
N LEU A 44 22.12 -1.35 13.83
CA LEU A 44 21.44 -2.58 13.46
C LEU A 44 20.03 -2.55 14.06
N PRO A 45 18.99 -2.23 13.29
CA PRO A 45 17.62 -2.21 13.79
C PRO A 45 17.24 -3.53 14.50
N LEU A 46 16.50 -3.44 15.61
CA LEU A 46 16.20 -4.54 16.51
C LEU A 46 17.47 -5.27 17.04
N GLY A 47 18.62 -4.59 17.08
CA GLY A 47 19.89 -5.16 17.57
C GLY A 47 20.59 -6.14 16.60
N ILE A 48 19.88 -6.62 15.59
CA ILE A 48 20.38 -7.64 14.62
C ILE A 48 20.22 -7.23 13.15
N GLY A 49 19.72 -6.03 12.87
CA GLY A 49 19.48 -5.54 11.52
C GLY A 49 18.19 -6.02 10.86
N LEU A 50 17.31 -6.72 11.58
CA LEU A 50 16.03 -7.18 11.06
C LEU A 50 15.03 -6.01 10.97
N ARG A 51 14.32 -5.90 9.85
CA ARG A 51 13.20 -4.97 9.65
C ARG A 51 11.87 -5.67 9.83
N ILE A 52 10.78 -4.91 9.85
CA ILE A 52 9.42 -5.46 9.98
C ILE A 52 9.16 -6.43 8.82
N PRO A 53 8.88 -7.71 9.10
CA PRO A 53 8.56 -8.68 8.07
C PRO A 53 7.23 -8.36 7.40
N SER A 54 7.10 -8.76 6.13
CA SER A 54 5.82 -8.72 5.41
C SER A 54 5.44 -10.10 4.88
N TYR A 55 4.15 -10.27 4.58
CA TYR A 55 3.64 -11.52 4.07
C TYR A 55 2.64 -11.28 2.94
N ASP A 56 2.87 -11.89 1.79
CA ASP A 56 1.99 -11.83 0.64
C ASP A 56 1.94 -13.18 -0.11
N ARG A 57 1.00 -13.30 -1.04
CA ARG A 57 0.79 -14.57 -1.76
C ARG A 57 1.91 -14.94 -2.73
N VAL A 58 2.68 -13.98 -3.21
CA VAL A 58 3.76 -14.20 -4.19
C VAL A 58 5.08 -14.49 -3.49
N ASN A 59 5.48 -13.59 -2.59
CA ASN A 59 6.75 -13.69 -1.89
C ASN A 59 6.72 -14.69 -0.73
N GLY A 60 5.51 -14.99 -0.17
CA GLY A 60 5.40 -15.63 1.12
C GLY A 60 5.88 -14.69 2.22
N LEU A 61 6.65 -15.21 3.18
CA LEU A 61 7.31 -14.41 4.19
C LEU A 61 8.49 -13.68 3.57
N SER A 62 8.48 -12.36 3.66
CA SER A 62 9.58 -11.46 3.28
C SER A 62 10.29 -10.98 4.53
N LEU A 63 11.58 -11.27 4.63
CA LEU A 63 12.42 -10.91 5.78
C LEU A 63 13.52 -9.94 5.31
N PRO A 64 13.30 -8.62 5.43
CA PRO A 64 14.34 -7.64 5.14
C PRO A 64 15.36 -7.61 6.27
N TRP A 65 16.63 -7.66 5.93
CA TRP A 65 17.75 -7.63 6.86
C TRP A 65 18.85 -6.73 6.35
N GLY A 66 19.48 -5.97 7.23
CA GLY A 66 20.64 -5.15 6.90
C GLY A 66 20.86 -3.95 7.82
N PRO A 67 22.03 -3.34 7.73
CA PRO A 67 22.40 -2.19 8.52
C PRO A 67 21.70 -0.90 8.04
N GLN A 68 21.68 0.06 8.94
CA GLN A 68 21.36 1.46 8.68
C GLN A 68 22.58 2.29 9.07
N LEU A 69 22.98 3.17 8.20
CA LEU A 69 24.01 4.17 8.44
C LEU A 69 23.33 5.54 8.45
N ALA A 70 23.49 6.29 9.52
CA ALA A 70 23.02 7.67 9.62
C ALA A 70 24.17 8.54 10.14
N THR A 71 24.33 9.72 9.56
CA THR A 71 25.29 10.72 10.08
C THR A 71 24.75 11.35 11.33
N SER A 72 25.62 11.80 12.24
CA SER A 72 25.26 12.42 13.51
C SER A 72 24.44 13.71 13.36
N ASP A 73 24.58 14.39 12.23
CA ASP A 73 23.80 15.58 11.88
C ASP A 73 22.51 15.26 11.09
N GLU A 74 22.15 13.96 10.96
CA GLU A 74 21.01 13.48 10.22
C GLU A 74 20.95 13.94 8.75
N SER A 75 22.10 14.40 8.20
CA SER A 75 22.14 14.88 6.82
C SER A 75 22.14 13.76 5.79
N LEU A 76 22.54 12.55 6.17
CA LEU A 76 22.59 11.37 5.32
C LEU A 76 22.09 10.15 6.08
N GLU A 77 21.16 9.41 5.48
CA GLU A 77 20.73 8.09 5.92
C GLU A 77 20.85 7.11 4.76
N LEU A 78 21.47 5.95 5.01
CA LEU A 78 21.60 4.85 4.06
C LEU A 78 21.13 3.56 4.68
N ASN A 79 20.23 2.87 3.99
CA ASN A 79 19.70 1.56 4.36
C ASN A 79 20.14 0.53 3.31
N ALA A 80 21.10 -0.32 3.65
CA ALA A 80 21.52 -1.42 2.80
C ALA A 80 20.81 -2.69 3.25
N LEU A 81 19.95 -3.24 2.41
CA LEU A 81 19.07 -4.35 2.77
C LEU A 81 19.24 -5.54 1.83
N VAL A 82 19.07 -6.72 2.38
CA VAL A 82 18.87 -7.96 1.63
C VAL A 82 17.58 -8.59 2.13
N THR A 83 16.61 -8.78 1.25
CA THR A 83 15.30 -9.33 1.60
C THR A 83 15.19 -10.77 1.15
N TYR A 84 15.03 -11.71 2.09
CA TYR A 84 14.69 -13.10 1.76
C TYR A 84 13.20 -13.25 1.49
N ARG A 85 12.83 -13.94 0.39
CA ARG A 85 11.44 -14.21 -0.01
C ARG A 85 11.18 -15.71 -0.03
N SER A 86 10.42 -16.18 0.96
CA SER A 86 10.31 -17.61 1.26
C SER A 86 9.66 -18.43 0.14
N ASN A 87 8.65 -17.90 -0.56
CA ASN A 87 8.00 -18.61 -1.66
C ASN A 87 8.86 -18.67 -2.92
N LEU A 88 9.59 -17.59 -3.19
CA LEU A 88 10.47 -17.50 -4.35
C LEU A 88 11.81 -18.19 -4.13
N GLY A 89 12.23 -18.38 -2.87
CA GLY A 89 13.54 -18.89 -2.51
C GLY A 89 14.68 -17.95 -2.98
N GLN A 90 14.42 -16.65 -3.00
CA GLN A 90 15.33 -15.65 -3.57
C GLN A 90 15.72 -14.60 -2.55
N TRP A 91 16.90 -14.02 -2.76
CA TRP A 91 17.43 -12.88 -2.03
C TRP A 91 17.42 -11.65 -2.94
N ASP A 92 16.78 -10.58 -2.46
CA ASP A 92 16.66 -9.31 -3.17
C ASP A 92 17.49 -8.26 -2.47
N PRO A 93 18.64 -7.84 -3.05
CA PRO A 93 19.43 -6.73 -2.53
C PRO A 93 18.76 -5.39 -2.87
N SER A 94 18.83 -4.43 -1.93
CA SER A 94 18.41 -3.05 -2.15
C SER A 94 19.26 -2.08 -1.33
N LEU A 95 19.41 -0.87 -1.85
CA LEU A 95 20.01 0.28 -1.19
C LEU A 95 19.00 1.43 -1.26
N GLU A 96 18.68 2.00 -0.11
CA GLU A 96 17.88 3.20 0.00
C GLU A 96 18.69 4.28 0.69
N GLY A 97 18.75 5.46 0.07
CA GLY A 97 19.50 6.59 0.59
C GLY A 97 18.63 7.83 0.68
N TYR A 98 18.83 8.58 1.74
CA TYR A 98 18.19 9.89 1.95
C TYR A 98 19.26 10.93 2.26
N VAL A 99 19.21 12.06 1.56
CA VAL A 99 19.99 13.24 1.90
C VAL A 99 19.04 14.26 2.49
N ARG A 100 19.35 14.73 3.71
CA ARG A 100 18.52 15.62 4.52
C ARG A 100 17.10 15.09 4.74
N PRO A 101 16.95 13.85 5.27
CA PRO A 101 15.65 13.27 5.51
C PRO A 101 14.80 14.16 6.44
N GLY A 102 13.51 14.28 6.16
CA GLY A 102 12.58 15.04 6.98
C GLY A 102 12.76 16.57 6.95
N THR A 103 13.69 17.11 6.18
CA THR A 103 13.88 18.55 6.03
C THR A 103 13.03 19.12 4.89
N ALA A 104 13.06 20.47 4.74
CA ALA A 104 12.33 21.14 3.66
C ALA A 104 12.77 20.68 2.25
N ASN A 105 14.01 20.22 2.08
CA ASN A 105 14.52 19.71 0.81
C ASN A 105 15.15 18.33 1.04
N GLU A 106 14.52 17.30 0.51
CA GLU A 106 14.94 15.91 0.64
C GLU A 106 15.29 15.33 -0.71
N LEU A 107 16.41 14.60 -0.79
CA LEU A 107 16.75 13.78 -1.94
C LEU A 107 16.70 12.31 -1.51
N ARG A 108 15.90 11.50 -2.22
CA ARG A 108 15.80 10.05 -2.00
C ARG A 108 16.32 9.30 -3.20
N LEU A 109 17.19 8.34 -2.94
CA LEU A 109 17.68 7.35 -3.89
C LEU A 109 17.18 5.96 -3.48
N PHE A 110 16.71 5.18 -4.42
CA PHE A 110 16.47 3.75 -4.24
C PHE A 110 17.10 2.99 -5.42
N VAL A 111 17.84 1.94 -5.13
CA VAL A 111 18.34 0.99 -6.13
C VAL A 111 18.15 -0.41 -5.56
N GLY A 112 17.49 -1.29 -6.30
CA GLY A 112 17.30 -2.65 -5.78
C GLY A 112 16.49 -3.55 -6.69
N ARG A 113 16.52 -4.81 -6.32
CA ARG A 113 15.63 -5.84 -6.88
C ARG A 113 14.48 -6.09 -5.93
N GLY A 114 13.27 -6.26 -6.48
CA GLY A 114 12.12 -6.49 -5.62
C GLY A 114 10.87 -6.98 -6.34
N THR A 115 9.82 -7.12 -5.55
CA THR A 115 8.46 -7.36 -6.00
C THR A 115 7.66 -6.10 -5.77
N PHE A 116 7.07 -5.56 -6.82
CA PHE A 116 6.38 -4.28 -6.82
C PHE A 116 4.90 -4.45 -7.16
N THR A 117 4.09 -3.44 -6.85
CA THR A 117 2.65 -3.41 -7.08
C THR A 117 2.17 -1.99 -7.30
N ASN A 118 1.17 -1.79 -8.14
CA ASN A 118 0.44 -0.52 -8.28
C ASN A 118 -0.80 -0.44 -7.37
N ASP A 119 -1.13 -1.53 -6.69
CA ASP A 119 -2.35 -1.65 -5.88
C ASP A 119 -2.10 -1.32 -4.40
N ALA A 120 -0.94 -0.73 -4.04
CA ALA A 120 -0.59 -0.37 -2.66
C ALA A 120 -1.56 0.65 -2.02
N TRP A 121 -2.25 1.45 -2.83
CA TRP A 121 -3.28 2.40 -2.39
C TRP A 121 -4.50 1.73 -1.74
N ILE A 122 -4.81 0.46 -2.08
CA ILE A 122 -5.96 -0.30 -1.54
C ILE A 122 -5.76 -0.61 -0.05
N ARG A 123 -4.55 -1.01 0.33
CA ARG A 123 -4.17 -1.37 1.70
C ARG A 123 -2.70 -1.08 1.93
N SER A 124 -2.35 -0.61 3.12
CA SER A 124 -0.94 -0.53 3.54
C SER A 124 -0.29 -1.91 3.58
N ASP A 125 1.04 -1.97 3.57
CA ASP A 125 1.80 -3.23 3.57
C ASP A 125 1.46 -4.11 4.78
N LEU A 126 1.38 -3.49 5.96
CA LEU A 126 1.02 -4.19 7.19
C LEU A 126 -0.41 -4.75 7.14
N VAL A 127 -1.38 -3.93 6.72
CA VAL A 127 -2.79 -4.36 6.61
C VAL A 127 -2.95 -5.47 5.57
N ASN A 128 -2.26 -5.37 4.43
CA ASN A 128 -2.30 -6.44 3.42
C ASN A 128 -1.65 -7.72 3.95
N SER A 129 -0.50 -7.63 4.62
CA SER A 129 0.19 -8.78 5.23
C SER A 129 -0.69 -9.49 6.27
N LEU A 130 -1.35 -8.74 7.15
CA LEU A 130 -2.29 -9.31 8.12
C LEU A 130 -3.52 -9.93 7.44
N ALA A 131 -4.07 -9.28 6.40
CA ALA A 131 -5.20 -9.82 5.65
C ALA A 131 -4.85 -11.12 4.91
N VAL A 132 -3.65 -11.22 4.36
CA VAL A 132 -3.15 -12.45 3.73
C VAL A 132 -2.93 -13.53 4.78
N LEU A 133 -2.25 -13.22 5.87
CA LEU A 133 -1.88 -14.16 6.92
C LEU A 133 -3.12 -14.72 7.64
N PHE A 134 -4.09 -13.89 8.00
CA PHE A 134 -5.26 -14.32 8.77
C PHE A 134 -6.41 -14.79 7.89
N VAL A 135 -6.73 -14.07 6.81
CA VAL A 135 -7.96 -14.28 6.02
C VAL A 135 -7.68 -14.89 4.64
N GLY A 136 -6.43 -14.91 4.20
CA GLY A 136 -6.05 -15.35 2.86
C GLY A 136 -6.54 -14.40 1.75
N SER A 137 -6.60 -13.09 2.04
CA SER A 137 -7.08 -12.07 1.11
C SER A 137 -5.94 -11.10 0.74
N ASP A 138 -5.37 -11.28 -0.44
CA ASP A 138 -4.32 -10.43 -0.99
C ASP A 138 -4.92 -9.46 -2.03
N ALA A 139 -4.96 -8.18 -1.69
CA ALA A 139 -5.58 -7.14 -2.52
C ALA A 139 -4.58 -6.50 -3.52
N ARG A 140 -3.57 -7.24 -3.97
CA ARG A 140 -2.52 -6.72 -4.86
C ARG A 140 -2.21 -7.66 -6.01
N ASN A 141 -1.84 -7.08 -7.14
CA ASN A 141 -1.12 -7.72 -8.23
C ASN A 141 0.36 -7.35 -8.15
N TYR A 142 1.21 -8.28 -8.52
CA TYR A 142 2.66 -8.14 -8.34
C TYR A 142 3.41 -8.39 -9.64
N TYR A 143 4.52 -7.67 -9.79
CA TYR A 143 5.54 -7.92 -10.80
C TYR A 143 6.93 -7.81 -10.15
N ARG A 144 7.94 -8.30 -10.84
CA ARG A 144 9.33 -8.23 -10.40
C ARG A 144 10.04 -7.13 -11.18
N SER A 145 10.94 -6.43 -10.52
CA SER A 145 11.76 -5.41 -11.18
C SER A 145 13.14 -5.27 -10.54
N ASN A 146 14.14 -4.91 -11.37
CA ASN A 146 15.29 -4.17 -10.93
C ASN A 146 14.94 -2.69 -11.09
N LEU A 147 14.90 -1.95 -10.01
CA LEU A 147 14.43 -0.56 -9.98
C LEU A 147 15.55 0.35 -9.47
N ALA A 148 15.78 1.46 -10.17
CA ALA A 148 16.55 2.58 -9.67
C ALA A 148 15.68 3.84 -9.76
N THR A 149 15.54 4.57 -8.65
CA THR A 149 14.80 5.84 -8.61
C THR A 149 15.61 6.91 -7.91
N LEU A 150 15.52 8.13 -8.42
CA LEU A 150 16.03 9.34 -7.77
C LEU A 150 14.86 10.33 -7.68
N ARG A 151 14.59 10.84 -6.49
CA ARG A 151 13.48 11.78 -6.25
C ARG A 151 13.95 12.94 -5.37
N PHE A 152 13.74 14.15 -5.84
CA PHE A 152 13.87 15.37 -5.06
C PHE A 152 12.49 15.85 -4.63
N THR A 153 12.32 16.11 -3.34
CA THR A 153 11.06 16.60 -2.74
C THR A 153 11.34 17.91 -2.01
N ARG A 154 10.46 18.89 -2.14
CA ARG A 154 10.49 20.11 -1.38
C ARG A 154 9.22 20.24 -0.54
N THR A 155 9.37 20.40 0.77
CA THR A 155 8.25 20.61 1.70
C THR A 155 8.08 22.10 1.97
N LEU A 156 6.87 22.60 1.72
CA LEU A 156 6.47 23.99 1.95
C LEU A 156 5.34 23.99 2.98
N ALA A 157 5.62 24.42 4.20
CA ALA A 157 4.63 24.56 5.27
C ALA A 157 4.02 25.97 5.26
N LEU A 158 2.70 26.08 5.04
CA LEU A 158 1.93 27.29 4.94
C LEU A 158 0.79 27.24 5.97
N SER A 159 1.06 27.60 7.22
CA SER A 159 0.07 27.54 8.30
C SER A 159 -0.59 26.14 8.44
N SER A 160 -1.83 26.00 8.00
CA SER A 160 -2.59 24.74 8.04
C SER A 160 -2.45 23.87 6.78
N VAL A 161 -1.64 24.29 5.82
CA VAL A 161 -1.44 23.60 4.55
C VAL A 161 0.03 23.22 4.39
N VAL A 162 0.31 21.96 4.07
CA VAL A 162 1.65 21.49 3.71
C VAL A 162 1.61 21.05 2.24
N LEU A 163 2.51 21.62 1.44
CA LEU A 163 2.71 21.25 0.04
C LEU A 163 4.03 20.52 -0.10
N THR A 164 4.02 19.40 -0.83
CA THR A 164 5.21 18.58 -1.07
C THR A 164 5.41 18.30 -2.56
N PRO A 165 5.73 19.34 -3.38
CA PRO A 165 6.09 19.10 -4.77
C PRO A 165 7.35 18.27 -4.87
N PHE A 166 7.41 17.42 -5.90
CA PHE A 166 8.56 16.58 -6.18
C PHE A 166 8.80 16.40 -7.67
N ILE A 167 10.04 16.07 -8.00
CA ILE A 167 10.47 15.63 -9.32
C ILE A 167 11.47 14.51 -9.16
N GLY A 168 11.49 13.58 -10.11
CA GLY A 168 12.41 12.46 -10.07
C GLY A 168 12.49 11.73 -11.40
N GLY A 169 13.28 10.66 -11.40
CA GLY A 169 13.38 9.73 -12.51
C GLY A 169 13.42 8.31 -12.02
N SER A 170 13.00 7.38 -12.88
CA SER A 170 13.10 5.94 -12.65
C SER A 170 13.67 5.22 -13.85
N PHE A 171 14.43 4.18 -13.56
CA PHE A 171 14.86 3.16 -14.49
C PHE A 171 14.37 1.82 -13.94
N GLU A 172 13.64 1.08 -14.75
CA GLU A 172 13.07 -0.20 -14.39
C GLU A 172 13.42 -1.25 -15.43
N ASP A 173 13.72 -2.46 -14.97
CA ASP A 173 13.83 -3.66 -15.78
C ASP A 173 12.85 -4.67 -15.23
N ASP A 174 11.67 -4.77 -15.86
CA ASP A 174 10.52 -5.48 -15.36
C ASP A 174 10.38 -6.87 -15.94
N TRP A 175 9.84 -7.79 -15.13
CA TRP A 175 9.41 -9.10 -15.60
C TRP A 175 8.22 -9.62 -14.81
N SER A 176 7.44 -10.51 -15.44
CA SER A 176 6.31 -11.16 -14.80
C SER A 176 6.79 -12.07 -13.65
N THR A 177 6.03 -12.10 -12.56
CA THR A 177 6.23 -13.10 -11.49
C THR A 177 5.98 -14.54 -11.96
N GLY A 178 5.59 -14.69 -13.22
CA GLY A 178 5.21 -15.92 -13.87
C GLY A 178 3.69 -16.13 -13.86
N SER A 179 3.19 -16.74 -14.93
CA SER A 179 1.83 -17.31 -14.98
C SER A 179 1.72 -18.57 -14.08
N ILE A 180 2.83 -18.95 -13.45
CA ILE A 180 2.90 -20.10 -12.57
C ILE A 180 2.32 -19.68 -11.23
N ALA A 181 1.23 -20.31 -10.85
CA ALA A 181 0.76 -20.29 -9.46
C ALA A 181 1.96 -20.55 -8.54
N PRO A 182 2.12 -19.83 -7.44
CA PRO A 182 3.26 -20.01 -6.56
C PRO A 182 3.41 -21.48 -6.25
N THR A 183 4.62 -22.00 -6.44
CA THR A 183 4.96 -23.43 -6.24
C THR A 183 4.66 -23.89 -4.82
N LYS A 184 4.63 -22.94 -3.89
CA LYS A 184 4.21 -23.14 -2.50
C LYS A 184 2.91 -22.39 -2.27
N THR A 185 1.89 -23.08 -1.79
CA THR A 185 0.63 -22.45 -1.39
C THR A 185 0.88 -21.58 -0.17
N PRO A 186 0.61 -20.28 -0.22
CA PRO A 186 0.75 -19.41 0.94
C PRO A 186 -0.14 -19.92 2.08
N TRP A 187 0.38 -19.85 3.31
CA TRP A 187 -0.34 -20.27 4.48
C TRP A 187 -1.25 -19.16 5.01
N SER A 188 -2.40 -19.53 5.56
CA SER A 188 -3.32 -18.60 6.21
C SER A 188 -4.01 -19.29 7.40
N PHE A 189 -4.15 -18.58 8.52
CA PHE A 189 -4.74 -19.13 9.75
C PHE A 189 -6.19 -19.59 9.58
N PHE A 190 -7.03 -18.81 8.91
CA PHE A 190 -8.45 -19.06 8.76
C PHE A 190 -8.84 -19.37 7.31
N GLY A 191 -7.88 -19.50 6.44
CA GLY A 191 -8.07 -19.49 4.99
C GLY A 191 -8.27 -20.83 4.31
N ARG A 192 -8.85 -21.88 4.95
CA ARG A 192 -9.06 -23.18 4.27
C ARG A 192 -9.75 -23.08 2.90
N LYS A 193 -10.72 -22.15 2.76
CA LYS A 193 -11.33 -21.79 1.46
C LYS A 193 -10.56 -20.67 0.73
N GLY A 194 -9.69 -19.95 1.42
CA GLY A 194 -8.87 -18.86 0.88
C GLY A 194 -7.68 -19.32 0.05
N ILE A 195 -7.25 -20.58 0.20
CA ILE A 195 -6.14 -21.15 -0.57
C ILE A 195 -6.38 -21.01 -2.09
N LEU A 196 -7.61 -21.21 -2.57
CA LEU A 196 -7.96 -20.99 -3.98
C LEU A 196 -7.88 -19.51 -4.39
N ARG A 197 -8.24 -18.58 -3.49
CA ARG A 197 -8.11 -17.14 -3.74
C ARG A 197 -6.64 -16.70 -3.76
N MET A 198 -5.80 -17.32 -2.95
CA MET A 198 -4.37 -17.06 -2.92
C MET A 198 -3.62 -17.63 -4.14
N ARG A 199 -4.23 -18.57 -4.86
CA ARG A 199 -3.73 -19.08 -6.15
C ARG A 199 -4.09 -18.19 -7.33
N ARG A 200 -4.70 -17.04 -7.10
CA ARG A 200 -5.00 -16.09 -8.18
C ARG A 200 -3.69 -15.71 -8.89
N LEU A 201 -3.69 -15.87 -10.20
CA LEU A 201 -2.56 -15.46 -11.04
C LEU A 201 -2.42 -13.94 -11.02
N ASN A 202 -1.19 -13.45 -11.10
CA ASN A 202 -0.96 -12.07 -11.43
C ASN A 202 -1.23 -11.84 -12.91
N PRO A 203 -1.74 -10.68 -13.32
CA PRO A 203 -1.76 -10.32 -14.72
C PRO A 203 -0.34 -10.39 -15.31
N PRO A 204 -0.18 -10.85 -16.53
CA PRO A 204 1.12 -10.81 -17.20
C PRO A 204 1.56 -9.35 -17.37
N VAL A 205 2.86 -9.11 -17.26
CA VAL A 205 3.47 -7.80 -17.48
C VAL A 205 4.41 -7.84 -18.67
N ALA A 206 4.68 -6.68 -19.26
CA ALA A 206 5.63 -6.57 -20.34
C ALA A 206 7.06 -6.64 -19.80
N ASN A 207 7.81 -7.64 -20.22
CA ASN A 207 9.21 -7.78 -19.81
C ASN A 207 10.09 -6.76 -20.53
N GLY A 208 11.00 -6.11 -19.81
CA GLY A 208 11.99 -5.19 -20.35
C GLY A 208 12.07 -3.86 -19.61
N HIS A 209 12.66 -2.87 -20.26
CA HIS A 209 13.05 -1.62 -19.62
C HIS A 209 12.00 -0.52 -19.79
N ILE A 210 11.85 0.30 -18.74
CA ILE A 210 11.09 1.55 -18.74
C ILE A 210 11.96 2.63 -18.11
N ASN A 211 12.15 3.74 -18.83
CA ASN A 211 12.80 4.94 -18.32
C ASN A 211 11.77 6.05 -18.22
N SER A 212 11.56 6.60 -17.04
CA SER A 212 10.51 7.61 -16.80
C SER A 212 11.05 8.84 -16.06
N ILE A 213 10.44 9.98 -16.36
CA ILE A 213 10.45 11.15 -15.48
C ILE A 213 9.14 11.11 -14.69
N ILE A 214 9.24 11.35 -13.39
CA ILE A 214 8.11 11.36 -12.48
C ILE A 214 8.07 12.72 -11.79
N GLY A 215 6.93 13.37 -11.80
CA GLY A 215 6.72 14.63 -11.08
C GLY A 215 5.36 14.63 -10.39
N GLY A 216 5.22 15.48 -9.38
CA GLY A 216 3.94 15.55 -8.69
C GLY A 216 3.95 16.45 -7.49
N THR A 217 2.89 16.38 -6.71
CA THR A 217 2.74 17.12 -5.47
C THR A 217 1.83 16.39 -4.49
N GLY A 218 2.19 16.45 -3.21
CA GLY A 218 1.29 16.16 -2.11
C GLY A 218 0.74 17.46 -1.54
N ILE A 219 -0.52 17.47 -1.12
CA ILE A 219 -1.17 18.56 -0.40
C ILE A 219 -1.79 17.95 0.85
N GLN A 220 -1.42 18.46 2.01
CA GLN A 220 -2.02 18.08 3.28
C GLN A 220 -2.60 19.31 3.97
N ILE A 221 -3.83 19.20 4.44
CA ILE A 221 -4.55 20.24 5.17
C ILE A 221 -4.99 19.63 6.50
N SER A 222 -4.67 20.31 7.61
CA SER A 222 -5.12 19.90 8.95
C SER A 222 -5.60 21.14 9.70
N ARG A 223 -6.91 21.18 10.05
CA ARG A 223 -7.51 22.30 10.77
C ARG A 223 -8.79 21.88 11.50
N GLY A 224 -8.82 22.04 12.82
CA GLY A 224 -10.07 21.88 13.59
C GLY A 224 -10.73 20.50 13.47
N GLY A 225 -9.93 19.43 13.40
CA GLY A 225 -10.43 18.06 13.17
C GLY A 225 -10.70 17.70 11.71
N PHE A 226 -10.69 18.68 10.79
CA PHE A 226 -10.69 18.43 9.36
C PHE A 226 -9.29 18.05 8.89
N GLU A 227 -9.16 16.94 8.21
CA GLU A 227 -7.92 16.47 7.58
C GLU A 227 -8.19 16.14 6.12
N ALA A 228 -7.38 16.69 5.24
CA ALA A 228 -7.43 16.35 3.82
C ALA A 228 -6.01 16.09 3.30
N LYS A 229 -5.87 15.04 2.52
CA LYS A 229 -4.65 14.69 1.81
C LYS A 229 -4.97 14.43 0.35
N LEU A 230 -4.18 15.05 -0.54
CA LEU A 230 -4.23 14.83 -1.98
C LEU A 230 -2.81 14.59 -2.46
N ASP A 231 -2.57 13.47 -3.11
CA ASP A 231 -1.30 13.14 -3.77
C ASP A 231 -1.57 12.99 -5.27
N ALA A 232 -0.87 13.77 -6.09
CA ALA A 232 -0.95 13.69 -7.54
C ALA A 232 0.43 13.39 -8.11
N THR A 233 0.51 12.38 -8.96
CA THR A 233 1.74 11.93 -9.64
C THR A 233 1.51 11.87 -11.14
N LEU A 234 2.43 12.44 -11.88
CA LEU A 234 2.54 12.32 -13.34
C LEU A 234 3.79 11.53 -13.68
N GLU A 235 3.64 10.45 -14.40
CA GLU A 235 4.73 9.70 -15.03
C GLU A 235 4.75 9.97 -16.52
N HIS A 236 5.92 10.33 -17.03
CA HIS A 236 6.22 10.40 -18.45
C HIS A 236 7.32 9.40 -18.77
N ALA A 237 6.96 8.27 -19.41
CA ALA A 237 7.93 7.31 -19.89
C ALA A 237 8.60 7.88 -21.13
N LEU A 238 9.91 8.16 -21.02
CA LEU A 238 10.75 8.70 -22.09
C LEU A 238 11.04 7.64 -23.16
N SER A 239 11.26 6.40 -22.68
CA SER A 239 11.52 5.26 -23.56
C SER A 239 11.10 3.97 -22.90
N THR A 240 10.58 3.06 -23.68
CA THR A 240 10.33 1.68 -23.28
C THR A 240 10.98 0.73 -24.27
N SER A 241 11.60 -0.33 -23.75
CA SER A 241 12.16 -1.43 -24.51
C SER A 241 11.53 -2.72 -24.00
N LEU A 242 10.21 -2.83 -24.20
CA LEU A 242 9.39 -3.93 -23.67
C LEU A 242 9.23 -5.01 -24.74
N ARG A 243 9.40 -6.25 -24.31
CA ARG A 243 9.34 -7.42 -25.20
C ARG A 243 8.10 -8.25 -24.94
N GLY A 244 7.60 -8.84 -26.00
CA GLY A 244 6.56 -9.84 -25.96
C GLY A 244 5.14 -9.29 -26.03
N CYS A 245 4.22 -10.20 -26.23
CA CYS A 245 2.80 -9.98 -26.20
C CYS A 245 2.34 -10.13 -24.76
N THR A 246 2.04 -9.04 -24.09
CA THR A 246 1.85 -9.02 -22.64
C THR A 246 0.41 -9.02 -22.22
N PHE A 247 -0.49 -8.69 -23.10
CA PHE A 247 -1.92 -8.68 -22.84
C PHE A 247 -2.65 -9.26 -24.03
N ILE A 248 -3.45 -10.28 -23.81
CA ILE A 248 -4.37 -10.80 -24.79
C ILE A 248 -5.75 -10.25 -24.43
N PRO A 249 -6.27 -9.25 -25.15
CA PRO A 249 -7.66 -8.87 -25.01
C PRO A 249 -8.58 -10.07 -25.22
N ALA A 250 -9.84 -9.98 -24.79
CA ALA A 250 -10.81 -11.05 -24.94
C ALA A 250 -11.02 -11.53 -26.39
N ASP A 251 -10.57 -10.74 -27.37
CA ASP A 251 -10.58 -11.06 -28.81
C ASP A 251 -9.32 -11.82 -29.28
N GLY A 252 -8.39 -12.13 -28.35
CA GLY A 252 -7.15 -12.84 -28.68
C GLY A 252 -6.07 -12.01 -29.35
N SER A 253 -6.24 -10.69 -29.48
CA SER A 253 -5.22 -9.82 -30.07
C SER A 253 -4.06 -9.56 -29.09
N CYS A 254 -2.85 -9.40 -29.66
CA CYS A 254 -1.64 -9.11 -28.91
C CYS A 254 -1.46 -7.61 -28.74
N PHE A 255 -1.37 -7.15 -27.50
CA PHE A 255 -1.03 -5.76 -27.19
C PHE A 255 0.49 -5.56 -27.27
N VAL A 256 0.91 -4.68 -28.17
CA VAL A 256 2.31 -4.24 -28.26
C VAL A 256 2.46 -2.97 -27.43
N PRO A 257 3.31 -2.99 -26.36
CA PRO A 257 3.53 -1.81 -25.56
C PRO A 257 4.08 -0.65 -26.37
N PRO A 258 3.64 0.59 -26.10
CA PRO A 258 4.16 1.76 -26.80
C PRO A 258 5.60 2.07 -26.38
N SER A 259 6.36 2.78 -27.23
CA SER A 259 7.70 3.22 -26.93
C SER A 259 7.77 4.34 -25.88
N TYR A 260 6.65 5.02 -25.63
CA TYR A 260 6.47 6.03 -24.58
C TYR A 260 5.00 6.10 -24.15
N PHE A 261 4.73 6.59 -22.95
CA PHE A 261 3.37 6.81 -22.44
C PHE A 261 3.35 7.92 -21.40
N ASN A 262 2.16 8.42 -21.10
CA ASN A 262 1.90 9.33 -19.99
C ASN A 262 0.82 8.73 -19.09
N GLN A 263 1.03 8.82 -17.78
CA GLN A 263 0.07 8.36 -16.80
C GLN A 263 -0.01 9.33 -15.64
N THR A 264 -1.22 9.65 -15.21
CA THR A 264 -1.50 10.45 -14.02
C THR A 264 -2.19 9.56 -13.00
N THR A 265 -1.71 9.58 -11.77
CA THR A 265 -2.34 8.94 -10.61
C THR A 265 -2.69 10.01 -9.59
N VAL A 266 -3.89 9.96 -9.04
CA VAL A 266 -4.37 10.88 -8.02
C VAL A 266 -4.97 10.07 -6.89
N ASP A 267 -4.47 10.29 -5.68
CA ASP A 267 -4.98 9.74 -4.43
C ASP A 267 -5.53 10.87 -3.58
N SER A 268 -6.72 10.71 -3.03
CA SER A 268 -7.32 11.68 -2.13
C SER A 268 -7.90 11.00 -0.90
N ARG A 269 -7.72 11.64 0.23
CA ARG A 269 -8.35 11.25 1.50
C ARG A 269 -8.79 12.49 2.25
N VAL A 270 -10.05 12.50 2.67
CA VAL A 270 -10.62 13.59 3.47
C VAL A 270 -11.32 12.97 4.67
N THR A 271 -11.06 13.48 5.86
CA THR A 271 -11.72 13.04 7.10
C THR A 271 -12.15 14.30 7.86
N PHE A 272 -13.36 14.29 8.34
CA PHE A 272 -13.87 15.39 9.18
C PHE A 272 -14.90 14.89 10.21
N PRO A 273 -14.91 15.52 11.39
CA PRO A 273 -15.93 15.25 12.41
C PRO A 273 -17.30 15.77 11.93
N THR A 274 -18.34 15.09 12.34
CA THR A 274 -19.73 15.48 12.05
C THR A 274 -20.46 15.79 13.35
N PHE A 275 -21.30 14.89 13.86
CA PHE A 275 -22.05 15.08 15.08
C PHE A 275 -21.42 14.30 16.25
N GLY A 276 -21.11 14.99 17.37
CA GLY A 276 -20.45 14.33 18.50
C GLY A 276 -19.10 13.71 18.10
N ALA A 277 -18.91 12.44 18.39
CA ALA A 277 -17.69 11.68 18.00
C ALA A 277 -17.81 10.97 16.63
N GLN A 278 -18.85 11.26 15.86
CA GLN A 278 -19.05 10.66 14.54
C GLN A 278 -18.12 11.31 13.51
N THR A 279 -17.64 10.50 12.56
CA THR A 279 -16.72 10.95 11.52
C THR A 279 -17.19 10.54 10.14
N PHE A 280 -16.93 11.39 9.17
CA PHE A 280 -17.03 11.07 7.76
C PHE A 280 -15.65 11.03 7.15
N ALA A 281 -15.37 9.95 6.42
CA ALA A 281 -14.14 9.78 5.65
C ALA A 281 -14.47 9.58 4.17
N PHE A 282 -13.79 10.31 3.30
CA PHE A 282 -13.85 10.14 1.86
C PHE A 282 -12.48 9.68 1.35
N LEU A 283 -12.47 8.72 0.43
CA LEU A 283 -11.29 8.23 -0.27
C LEU A 283 -11.57 8.24 -1.77
N GLY A 284 -10.62 8.77 -2.54
CA GLY A 284 -10.65 8.74 -3.99
C GLY A 284 -9.32 8.25 -4.55
N HIS A 285 -9.38 7.41 -5.57
CA HIS A 285 -8.22 6.99 -6.36
C HIS A 285 -8.56 7.06 -7.83
N ALA A 286 -7.73 7.73 -8.62
CA ALA A 286 -7.88 7.83 -10.06
C ALA A 286 -6.56 7.52 -10.76
N LEU A 287 -6.63 6.77 -11.85
CA LEU A 287 -5.50 6.47 -12.73
C LEU A 287 -5.93 6.72 -14.16
N ILE A 288 -5.19 7.56 -14.87
CA ILE A 288 -5.55 8.01 -16.21
C ILE A 288 -4.31 8.03 -17.10
N ALA A 289 -4.29 7.18 -18.11
CA ALA A 289 -3.34 7.31 -19.20
C ALA A 289 -3.78 8.40 -20.19
N SER A 290 -2.85 9.20 -20.65
CA SER A 290 -3.09 10.30 -21.60
C SER A 290 -2.27 10.14 -22.90
N GLY A 291 -2.55 10.97 -23.89
CA GLY A 291 -1.83 10.94 -25.16
C GLY A 291 -2.22 9.81 -26.11
N GLY A 292 -3.38 9.16 -25.89
CA GLY A 292 -3.92 8.12 -26.80
C GLY A 292 -3.16 6.79 -26.79
N ARG A 293 -2.10 6.66 -25.96
CA ARG A 293 -1.31 5.44 -25.83
C ARG A 293 -1.70 4.69 -24.57
N ILE A 294 -1.78 3.38 -24.67
CA ILE A 294 -2.09 2.50 -23.54
C ILE A 294 -0.76 2.10 -22.92
N PRO A 295 -0.49 2.43 -21.64
CA PRO A 295 0.72 2.02 -20.94
C PRO A 295 0.78 0.48 -20.82
N PRO A 296 1.95 -0.09 -20.47
CA PRO A 296 2.08 -1.51 -20.28
C PRO A 296 1.28 -2.00 -19.05
N PRO A 297 0.90 -3.30 -18.99
CA PRO A 297 0.04 -3.84 -17.94
C PRO A 297 0.56 -3.65 -16.51
N GLN A 298 1.87 -3.55 -16.29
CA GLN A 298 2.46 -3.22 -14.98
C GLN A 298 2.12 -1.79 -14.51
N ARG A 299 1.49 -0.97 -15.35
CA ARG A 299 0.97 0.37 -15.00
C ARG A 299 -0.56 0.40 -14.88
N PHE A 300 -1.24 -0.74 -15.04
CA PHE A 300 -2.68 -0.80 -14.84
C PHE A 300 -3.02 -0.73 -13.36
N GLY A 301 -4.13 -0.10 -13.04
CA GLY A 301 -4.77 -0.18 -11.73
C GLY A 301 -5.89 -1.20 -11.73
N TYR A 302 -6.17 -1.77 -10.55
CA TYR A 302 -7.15 -2.84 -10.41
C TYR A 302 -8.15 -2.54 -9.29
N LEU A 303 -9.40 -2.99 -9.49
CA LEU A 303 -10.50 -2.88 -8.54
C LEU A 303 -11.21 -4.22 -8.35
N GLY A 304 -11.87 -4.34 -7.23
CA GLY A 304 -12.74 -5.47 -6.86
C GLY A 304 -12.30 -6.15 -5.57
N GLY A 305 -13.28 -6.69 -4.88
CA GLY A 305 -13.09 -7.41 -3.63
C GLY A 305 -13.00 -6.53 -2.40
N SER A 306 -12.65 -7.17 -1.30
CA SER A 306 -12.49 -6.54 0.02
C SER A 306 -11.40 -5.45 -0.03
N GLY A 307 -11.77 -4.24 0.32
CA GLY A 307 -10.92 -3.03 0.26
C GLY A 307 -11.34 -2.04 -0.81
N THR A 308 -12.13 -2.45 -1.82
CA THR A 308 -12.70 -1.59 -2.85
C THR A 308 -14.18 -1.92 -3.10
N LEU A 309 -14.54 -2.50 -4.23
CA LEU A 309 -15.90 -2.91 -4.58
C LEU A 309 -16.16 -4.33 -4.09
N ALA A 310 -16.72 -4.47 -2.90
CA ALA A 310 -16.89 -5.76 -2.21
C ALA A 310 -17.72 -6.79 -3.01
N THR A 311 -18.68 -6.34 -3.81
CA THR A 311 -19.53 -7.22 -4.63
C THR A 311 -18.85 -7.71 -5.91
N VAL A 312 -17.73 -7.10 -6.31
CA VAL A 312 -16.94 -7.50 -7.46
C VAL A 312 -15.88 -8.51 -7.02
N ASN A 313 -15.54 -9.48 -7.87
CA ASN A 313 -14.47 -10.42 -7.60
C ASN A 313 -13.14 -9.68 -7.39
N LEU A 314 -12.27 -10.26 -6.57
CA LEU A 314 -11.02 -9.63 -6.14
C LEU A 314 -10.15 -9.23 -7.36
N LEU A 315 -9.88 -7.93 -7.49
CA LEU A 315 -9.10 -7.30 -8.57
C LEU A 315 -9.50 -7.75 -9.99
N ALA A 316 -10.80 -7.95 -10.21
CA ALA A 316 -11.31 -8.43 -11.48
C ALA A 316 -11.48 -7.33 -12.54
N LEU A 317 -11.56 -6.07 -12.11
CA LEU A 317 -11.63 -4.92 -13.00
C LEU A 317 -10.24 -4.31 -13.10
N GLY A 318 -9.69 -4.20 -14.29
CA GLY A 318 -8.35 -3.67 -14.49
C GLY A 318 -8.21 -2.85 -15.76
N GLY A 319 -7.28 -1.89 -15.76
CA GLY A 319 -7.00 -1.09 -16.94
C GLY A 319 -6.16 0.14 -16.68
N ASN A 320 -5.95 0.90 -17.74
CA ASN A 320 -5.19 2.16 -17.74
C ASN A 320 -6.07 3.41 -17.52
N ARG A 321 -7.37 3.17 -17.26
CA ARG A 321 -8.32 4.18 -16.79
C ARG A 321 -9.10 3.60 -15.63
N LEU A 322 -8.94 4.20 -14.48
CA LEU A 322 -9.57 3.76 -13.25
C LEU A 322 -10.09 4.97 -12.48
N LEU A 323 -11.27 4.84 -11.91
CA LEU A 323 -11.80 5.75 -10.91
C LEU A 323 -12.42 4.93 -9.78
N TYR A 324 -12.05 5.26 -8.57
CA TYR A 324 -12.63 4.72 -7.35
C TYR A 324 -12.93 5.83 -6.36
N LEU A 325 -14.13 5.82 -5.81
CA LEU A 325 -14.60 6.76 -4.80
C LEU A 325 -15.25 5.97 -3.67
N GLN A 326 -14.97 6.33 -2.43
CA GLN A 326 -15.57 5.71 -1.25
C GLN A 326 -15.88 6.77 -0.21
N GLY A 327 -17.06 6.69 0.39
CA GLY A 327 -17.47 7.43 1.57
C GLY A 327 -17.80 6.48 2.71
N ASP A 328 -17.22 6.71 3.87
CA ASP A 328 -17.49 5.97 5.12
C ASP A 328 -18.01 6.95 6.17
N TYR A 329 -19.18 6.67 6.73
CA TYR A 329 -19.72 7.36 7.89
C TYR A 329 -19.61 6.45 9.11
N THR A 330 -18.83 6.84 10.11
CA THR A 330 -18.55 6.03 11.30
C THR A 330 -19.23 6.61 12.54
N ILE A 331 -19.95 5.76 13.26
CA ILE A 331 -20.70 6.08 14.47
C ILE A 331 -20.12 5.25 15.61
N PRO A 332 -19.29 5.82 16.50
CA PRO A 332 -18.77 5.11 17.66
C PRO A 332 -19.87 4.90 18.70
N ILE A 333 -19.85 3.73 19.37
CA ILE A 333 -20.76 3.40 20.46
C ILE A 333 -20.03 3.68 21.78
N GLU A 334 -19.99 4.96 22.18
CA GLU A 334 -19.18 5.45 23.30
C GLU A 334 -19.58 4.84 24.66
N LYS A 335 -20.84 4.39 24.80
CA LYS A 335 -21.33 3.78 26.05
C LYS A 335 -20.67 2.43 26.38
N ILE A 336 -20.02 1.82 25.38
CA ILE A 336 -19.33 0.54 25.51
C ILE A 336 -17.83 0.79 25.30
N GLN A 337 -17.08 0.83 26.39
CA GLN A 337 -15.62 0.91 26.34
C GLN A 337 -15.04 -0.42 26.82
N LEU A 338 -14.41 -1.15 25.92
CA LEU A 338 -13.72 -2.39 26.27
C LEU A 338 -12.26 -2.08 26.56
N PRO A 339 -11.73 -2.52 27.72
CA PRO A 339 -10.31 -2.34 28.04
C PRO A 339 -9.43 -2.89 26.92
N LEU A 340 -8.38 -2.15 26.53
CA LEU A 340 -7.40 -2.49 25.48
C LEU A 340 -7.94 -2.53 24.03
N VAL A 341 -9.25 -2.57 23.80
CA VAL A 341 -9.83 -2.77 22.47
C VAL A 341 -10.59 -1.52 21.99
N GLY A 342 -10.95 -0.62 22.91
CA GLY A 342 -11.69 0.60 22.59
C GLY A 342 -13.20 0.40 22.43
N SER A 343 -13.87 1.37 21.85
CA SER A 343 -15.32 1.36 21.64
C SER A 343 -15.69 0.65 20.34
N PRO A 344 -16.77 -0.16 20.32
CA PRO A 344 -17.36 -0.64 19.08
C PRO A 344 -17.88 0.52 18.23
N PHE A 345 -17.99 0.31 16.93
CA PHE A 345 -18.56 1.29 16.02
C PHE A 345 -19.47 0.65 14.97
N LEU A 346 -20.39 1.43 14.47
CA LEU A 346 -21.14 1.14 13.26
C LEU A 346 -20.62 2.00 12.12
N ALA A 347 -20.73 1.53 10.89
CA ALA A 347 -20.33 2.28 9.73
C ALA A 347 -21.34 2.13 8.59
N LEU A 348 -21.58 3.22 7.88
CA LEU A 348 -22.27 3.22 6.60
C LEU A 348 -21.25 3.48 5.52
N ARG A 349 -21.25 2.68 4.46
CA ARG A 349 -20.32 2.78 3.34
C ARG A 349 -21.05 2.94 2.03
N TYR A 350 -20.58 3.88 1.22
CA TYR A 350 -20.85 3.95 -0.21
C TYR A 350 -19.54 3.88 -0.96
N ALA A 351 -19.49 3.04 -2.00
CA ALA A 351 -18.35 2.99 -2.90
C ALA A 351 -18.81 2.93 -4.36
N ALA A 352 -18.11 3.64 -5.23
CA ALA A 352 -18.35 3.61 -6.66
C ALA A 352 -17.03 3.56 -7.42
N GLY A 353 -16.94 2.72 -8.44
CA GLY A 353 -15.71 2.64 -9.22
C GLY A 353 -15.82 1.73 -10.42
N ASN A 354 -14.87 1.88 -11.32
CA ASN A 354 -14.63 0.96 -12.43
C ASN A 354 -13.21 1.15 -12.96
N ALA A 355 -12.74 0.17 -13.72
CA ALA A 355 -11.49 0.24 -14.45
C ALA A 355 -11.69 -0.34 -15.86
N GLY A 356 -10.98 0.21 -16.84
CA GLY A 356 -11.05 -0.26 -18.21
C GLY A 356 -9.86 0.16 -19.06
N ILE A 357 -9.73 -0.42 -20.23
CA ILE A 357 -8.66 -0.16 -21.17
C ILE A 357 -9.14 0.85 -22.22
N GLY A 358 -8.41 1.95 -22.36
CA GLY A 358 -8.72 3.03 -23.31
C GLY A 358 -9.87 3.94 -22.87
N LYS A 359 -10.91 3.41 -22.25
CA LYS A 359 -12.06 4.16 -21.73
C LYS A 359 -12.44 3.68 -20.33
N LEU A 360 -13.01 4.57 -19.53
CA LEU A 360 -13.60 4.23 -18.27
C LEU A 360 -15.04 3.75 -18.49
N PRO A 361 -15.41 2.51 -18.08
CA PRO A 361 -16.78 2.04 -18.14
C PRO A 361 -17.68 2.73 -17.10
N ALA A 362 -19.00 2.52 -17.19
CA ALA A 362 -19.95 3.01 -16.17
C ALA A 362 -19.57 2.48 -14.78
N LEU A 363 -19.68 3.35 -13.77
CA LEU A 363 -19.28 3.01 -12.40
C LEU A 363 -20.21 1.95 -11.79
N ILE A 364 -19.62 0.94 -11.19
CA ILE A 364 -20.31 -0.03 -10.35
C ILE A 364 -20.41 0.57 -8.95
N GLN A 365 -21.58 0.45 -8.33
CA GLN A 365 -21.86 1.04 -7.03
C GLN A 365 -22.02 -0.06 -5.98
N ASN A 366 -21.54 0.20 -4.78
CA ASN A 366 -21.76 -0.64 -3.60
C ASN A 366 -22.28 0.24 -2.45
N VAL A 367 -23.33 -0.23 -1.80
CA VAL A 367 -23.83 0.34 -0.55
C VAL A 367 -23.66 -0.71 0.54
N GLY A 368 -23.19 -0.34 1.69
CA GLY A 368 -22.89 -1.29 2.75
C GLY A 368 -23.11 -0.73 4.15
N VAL A 369 -23.29 -1.66 5.06
CA VAL A 369 -23.27 -1.41 6.50
C VAL A 369 -22.16 -2.26 7.12
N GLY A 370 -21.50 -1.73 8.13
CA GLY A 370 -20.42 -2.40 8.82
C GLY A 370 -20.52 -2.23 10.32
N ALA A 371 -19.90 -3.13 11.04
CA ALA A 371 -19.65 -3.02 12.46
C ALA A 371 -18.23 -3.44 12.75
N GLY A 372 -17.62 -2.82 13.73
CA GLY A 372 -16.25 -3.15 14.08
C GLY A 372 -15.90 -2.79 15.51
N ILE A 373 -14.73 -3.25 15.92
CA ILE A 373 -14.12 -2.92 17.19
C ILE A 373 -12.62 -2.91 17.01
N SER A 374 -11.94 -1.88 17.51
CA SER A 374 -10.50 -1.72 17.30
C SER A 374 -10.14 -1.82 15.82
N ILE A 375 -9.31 -2.78 15.49
CA ILE A 375 -8.78 -3.01 14.14
C ILE A 375 -9.64 -3.97 13.29
N ILE A 376 -10.63 -4.64 13.88
CA ILE A 376 -11.45 -5.64 13.18
C ILE A 376 -12.77 -5.00 12.74
N ARG A 377 -13.09 -5.15 11.46
CA ARG A 377 -14.34 -4.68 10.86
C ARG A 377 -14.98 -5.78 10.02
N VAL A 378 -16.31 -5.90 10.12
CA VAL A 378 -17.12 -6.77 9.29
C VAL A 378 -18.11 -5.89 8.53
N ASP A 379 -18.14 -6.00 7.22
CA ASP A 379 -19.05 -5.23 6.36
C ASP A 379 -19.94 -6.18 5.54
N TYR A 380 -21.18 -5.77 5.37
CA TYR A 380 -22.12 -6.31 4.40
C TYR A 380 -22.40 -5.27 3.33
N SER A 381 -22.16 -5.60 2.07
CA SER A 381 -22.32 -4.70 0.93
C SER A 381 -23.25 -5.30 -0.11
N ILE A 382 -24.06 -4.45 -0.76
CA ILE A 382 -24.94 -4.81 -1.86
C ILE A 382 -24.61 -3.97 -3.10
N ASP A 383 -24.88 -4.52 -4.27
CA ASP A 383 -24.94 -3.79 -5.54
C ASP A 383 -26.37 -3.32 -5.80
N PRO A 384 -26.72 -2.03 -5.65
CA PRO A 384 -28.08 -1.53 -5.82
C PRO A 384 -28.56 -1.61 -7.27
N ALA A 385 -27.65 -1.56 -8.24
CA ALA A 385 -27.97 -1.63 -9.66
C ALA A 385 -28.22 -3.07 -10.15
N GLN A 386 -27.93 -4.07 -9.32
CA GLN A 386 -28.06 -5.50 -9.64
C GLN A 386 -27.33 -5.87 -10.96
N ASN A 387 -26.19 -5.26 -11.21
CA ASN A 387 -25.40 -5.54 -12.41
C ASN A 387 -25.08 -7.04 -12.49
N ARG A 388 -25.70 -7.73 -13.45
CA ARG A 388 -25.48 -9.17 -13.70
C ARG A 388 -24.22 -9.41 -14.51
N SER A 389 -23.08 -8.96 -13.99
CA SER A 389 -21.80 -9.33 -14.57
C SER A 389 -21.34 -10.67 -13.97
N PRO A 390 -20.74 -11.58 -14.73
CA PRO A 390 -20.12 -12.79 -14.19
C PRO A 390 -18.98 -12.46 -13.19
N LEU A 391 -18.51 -11.24 -13.19
CA LEU A 391 -17.45 -10.74 -12.28
C LEU A 391 -18.02 -10.15 -10.99
N SER A 392 -19.35 -9.98 -10.86
CA SER A 392 -19.99 -9.36 -9.70
C SER A 392 -21.04 -10.27 -9.04
N ARG A 393 -21.31 -10.00 -7.78
CA ARG A 393 -22.34 -10.66 -6.96
C ARG A 393 -23.33 -9.60 -6.49
N ARG A 394 -24.58 -10.02 -6.21
CA ARG A 394 -25.60 -9.12 -5.66
C ARG A 394 -25.19 -8.57 -4.29
N SER A 395 -24.54 -9.37 -3.46
CA SER A 395 -24.08 -8.98 -2.13
C SER A 395 -22.82 -9.70 -1.73
N ALA A 396 -22.09 -9.11 -0.78
CA ALA A 396 -20.87 -9.67 -0.25
C ALA A 396 -20.70 -9.34 1.23
N TRP A 397 -20.21 -10.31 1.99
CA TRP A 397 -19.65 -10.11 3.32
C TRP A 397 -18.13 -9.96 3.20
N THR A 398 -17.59 -8.99 3.90
CA THR A 398 -16.14 -8.81 3.99
C THR A 398 -15.72 -8.68 5.45
N VAL A 399 -14.61 -9.31 5.78
CA VAL A 399 -13.91 -9.11 7.05
C VAL A 399 -12.62 -8.38 6.72
N GLY A 400 -12.38 -7.29 7.38
CA GLY A 400 -11.23 -6.44 7.16
C GLY A 400 -10.49 -6.12 8.46
N VAL A 401 -9.22 -5.77 8.31
CA VAL A 401 -8.43 -5.11 9.33
C VAL A 401 -8.39 -3.64 8.94
N SER A 402 -8.85 -2.75 9.82
CA SER A 402 -8.80 -1.31 9.64
C SER A 402 -7.91 -0.75 10.75
N LEU A 403 -6.74 -0.28 10.39
CA LEU A 403 -5.93 0.53 11.30
C LEU A 403 -6.36 1.98 11.05
N SER A 404 -7.13 2.55 11.95
CA SER A 404 -7.28 4.00 12.05
C SER A 404 -5.97 4.52 12.66
N LEU A 405 -5.01 4.84 11.82
CA LEU A 405 -3.82 5.60 12.19
C LEU A 405 -4.11 7.07 11.96
#